data_149c15560723ed418d8fee15f9af8785
#
_entry.id   149c15560723ed418d8fee15f9af8785
#
_cell.length_a   1.000
_cell.length_b   1.000
_cell.length_c   1.000
_cell.angle_alpha   90.00
_cell.angle_beta   90.00
_cell.angle_gamma   90.00
#
_symmetry.space_group_name_H-M   'P 1'
#
loop_
_entity.id
_entity.type
_entity.pdbx_description
1 polymer ?
#
loop_
_entity_poly.entity_id
_entity_poly.type
_entity_poly.pdbx_seq_one_letter_code
_entity_poly.pdbx_strand_id
1 'polypeptide(L)'
;MKRIFLCLLCGLITGNSMLFAQSEQSQWSAVFAGETLCDPVLYGDYFFSLTADHAINCIDYTGSFVWRRNITKTSKPFLSVSGSGILIAADSSGLVQAVSSQGIYLWSFQLVQPPVYAPYAAQDGSIYIVGQTALMCLSIRGKLKWQLPLPAPLTHPVCETGTGLLLLVTAKKELLTVTRTGEERSRTALKKEIKALASAPDGYLVSAGDGTLTYYRSTAQIAEFEAVWESAERPPLLMKVLEDELLCVYADGTVSMRNLLTNRMRWTVKTGSSLSAPVNCLKVGREYYLSCSGFAAIITDSGTVKHEKKLASSPFVPLITPNGAVVVIDDWVLNSWQLNEPAQEKQLTFISASVPEQPLAKNTEMPFQKQNGIPFFIPNNNTEALLDGIEKAVSQGITGAKEAEYAHVLQTILTNSQRSAYYPYTFTIYERSRAAELLGQFESLEYRPVLLAEARKNAHPMLAASIIRALGVIASDPDRQSIIGIQHILQRCGTLQTEPAYAACEAFTEIAKYGDKQTASAAMRALFGLASNTFPENIRRYARQKIKSIVK
;
A
#
# COMPACT_ATOMS: atom_id res chain seq x y z
N MET A 1 47.35 -14.79 6.91
CA MET A 1 45.89 -14.93 6.62
C MET A 1 45.38 -16.36 6.69
N LYS A 2 46.13 -17.43 6.45
CA LYS A 2 45.65 -18.85 6.56
C LYS A 2 45.52 -19.39 8.01
N ARG A 3 46.03 -18.72 9.02
CA ARG A 3 45.96 -19.18 10.43
C ARG A 3 44.74 -18.64 11.19
N ILE A 4 44.09 -17.61 10.70
CA ILE A 4 42.89 -17.01 11.34
C ILE A 4 41.62 -17.81 10.97
N PHE A 5 41.60 -18.42 9.78
CA PHE A 5 40.46 -19.24 9.33
C PHE A 5 40.33 -20.59 10.06
N LEU A 6 41.44 -21.11 10.57
CA LEU A 6 41.45 -22.40 11.30
C LEU A 6 41.00 -22.24 12.76
N CYS A 7 41.18 -21.08 13.38
CA CYS A 7 40.71 -20.82 14.72
C CYS A 7 39.17 -20.58 14.81
N LEU A 8 38.53 -20.12 13.73
CA LEU A 8 37.09 -19.99 13.66
C LEU A 8 36.36 -21.33 13.49
N LEU A 9 37.03 -22.31 12.85
CA LEU A 9 36.45 -23.65 12.67
C LEU A 9 36.63 -24.54 13.92
N CYS A 10 37.68 -24.33 14.73
CA CYS A 10 37.89 -25.07 15.97
C CYS A 10 37.10 -24.54 17.16
N GLY A 11 36.66 -23.28 17.13
CA GLY A 11 35.76 -22.69 18.15
C GLY A 11 34.32 -23.24 18.09
N LEU A 12 33.96 -23.92 17.01
CA LEU A 12 32.64 -24.53 16.85
C LEU A 12 32.53 -25.96 17.41
N ILE A 13 33.63 -26.54 17.89
CA ILE A 13 33.66 -27.96 18.34
C ILE A 13 33.86 -28.11 19.86
N THR A 14 34.29 -27.06 20.56
CA THR A 14 34.37 -27.11 22.02
C THR A 14 33.18 -26.37 22.61
N GLY A 15 32.23 -27.17 23.10
CA GLY A 15 30.98 -26.74 23.72
C GLY A 15 31.15 -25.64 24.76
N ASN A 16 30.96 -24.42 24.36
CA ASN A 16 30.37 -23.41 25.18
C ASN A 16 28.89 -23.32 24.78
N SER A 17 28.08 -24.05 25.50
CA SER A 17 26.66 -23.80 25.63
C SER A 17 26.48 -22.36 26.14
N MET A 18 26.61 -21.37 25.24
CA MET A 18 25.90 -20.14 25.48
C MET A 18 24.44 -20.54 25.60
N LEU A 19 23.88 -20.29 26.75
CA LEU A 19 22.45 -20.28 27.02
C LEU A 19 21.79 -19.36 26.00
N PHE A 20 21.54 -19.86 24.78
CA PHE A 20 20.41 -19.40 24.02
C PHE A 20 19.23 -19.75 24.90
N ALA A 21 18.62 -18.75 25.53
CA ALA A 21 17.29 -18.93 26.08
C ALA A 21 16.52 -19.74 25.03
N GLN A 22 15.88 -20.82 25.46
CA GLN A 22 15.08 -21.67 24.59
C GLN A 22 14.03 -20.78 23.91
N SER A 23 14.40 -20.08 22.83
CA SER A 23 13.44 -19.51 21.92
C SER A 23 12.81 -20.69 21.22
N GLU A 24 11.51 -20.83 21.34
CA GLU A 24 10.75 -21.85 20.63
C GLU A 24 11.18 -21.80 19.15
N GLN A 25 11.39 -22.96 18.55
CA GLN A 25 11.96 -23.07 17.22
C GLN A 25 11.10 -22.32 16.18
N SER A 26 11.74 -21.47 15.39
CA SER A 26 11.11 -20.84 14.23
C SER A 26 10.77 -21.90 13.18
N GLN A 27 9.70 -21.65 12.42
CA GLN A 27 9.30 -22.51 11.31
C GLN A 27 10.39 -22.51 10.22
N TRP A 28 10.87 -21.33 9.86
CA TRP A 28 12.02 -21.14 8.98
C TRP A 28 12.78 -19.87 9.39
N SER A 29 14.00 -19.77 8.92
CA SER A 29 14.84 -18.58 9.09
C SER A 29 15.58 -18.27 7.80
N ALA A 30 15.62 -17.01 7.43
CA ALA A 30 16.41 -16.51 6.31
C ALA A 30 17.51 -15.57 6.83
N VAL A 31 18.75 -15.80 6.42
CA VAL A 31 19.92 -15.01 6.86
C VAL A 31 20.34 -14.08 5.75
N PHE A 32 20.37 -12.78 6.03
CA PHE A 32 20.79 -11.74 5.09
C PHE A 32 22.31 -11.60 5.02
N ALA A 33 22.82 -11.06 3.91
CA ALA A 33 24.23 -10.73 3.74
C ALA A 33 24.67 -9.48 4.52
N GLY A 34 23.72 -8.65 4.94
CA GLY A 34 23.94 -7.43 5.71
C GLY A 34 22.86 -7.23 6.77
N GLU A 35 23.18 -6.41 7.78
CA GLU A 35 22.24 -6.00 8.82
C GLU A 35 21.02 -5.28 8.21
N THR A 36 19.84 -5.51 8.75
CA THR A 36 18.61 -4.82 8.35
C THR A 36 18.64 -3.38 8.86
N LEU A 37 18.33 -2.43 7.98
CA LEU A 37 18.46 -0.99 8.26
C LEU A 37 17.16 -0.30 8.69
N CYS A 38 16.01 -0.90 8.38
CA CYS A 38 14.70 -0.31 8.67
C CYS A 38 13.62 -1.40 8.76
N ASP A 39 12.42 -1.01 9.15
CA ASP A 39 11.28 -1.92 9.21
C ASP A 39 11.09 -2.66 7.89
N PRO A 40 10.91 -4.00 7.93
CA PRO A 40 10.58 -4.77 6.76
C PRO A 40 9.14 -4.49 6.32
N VAL A 41 8.84 -4.72 5.06
CA VAL A 41 7.47 -4.56 4.53
C VAL A 41 6.97 -5.84 3.89
N LEU A 42 5.65 -6.00 3.90
CA LEU A 42 4.93 -7.15 3.35
C LEU A 42 4.07 -6.69 2.17
N TYR A 43 4.15 -7.39 1.06
CA TYR A 43 3.23 -7.21 -0.05
C TYR A 43 2.98 -8.53 -0.79
N GLY A 44 1.70 -8.87 -0.97
CA GLY A 44 1.32 -10.18 -1.53
C GLY A 44 1.88 -11.32 -0.69
N ASP A 45 2.59 -12.23 -1.31
CA ASP A 45 3.22 -13.40 -0.69
C ASP A 45 4.71 -13.19 -0.37
N TYR A 46 5.17 -11.94 -0.30
CA TYR A 46 6.59 -11.62 -0.20
C TYR A 46 6.90 -10.65 0.93
N PHE A 47 8.04 -10.90 1.56
CA PHE A 47 8.69 -9.99 2.51
C PHE A 47 9.81 -9.24 1.82
N PHE A 48 9.95 -7.96 2.15
CA PHE A 48 11.02 -7.13 1.64
C PHE A 48 11.78 -6.51 2.79
N SER A 49 13.10 -6.63 2.77
CA SER A 49 14.01 -6.02 3.74
C SER A 49 15.11 -5.26 3.03
N LEU A 50 15.47 -4.11 3.57
CA LEU A 50 16.59 -3.30 3.09
C LEU A 50 17.77 -3.48 4.05
N THR A 51 18.90 -3.91 3.51
CA THR A 51 20.08 -4.30 4.28
C THR A 51 21.29 -3.35 4.08
N ALA A 52 22.26 -3.41 4.99
CA ALA A 52 23.42 -2.51 5.05
C ALA A 52 24.35 -2.60 3.82
N ASP A 53 24.26 -3.65 3.06
CA ASP A 53 24.92 -3.81 1.74
C ASP A 53 24.16 -3.11 0.61
N HIS A 54 23.21 -2.20 0.97
CA HIS A 54 22.39 -1.38 0.08
C HIS A 54 21.55 -2.19 -0.90
N ALA A 55 20.99 -3.31 -0.44
CA ALA A 55 20.15 -4.16 -1.24
C ALA A 55 18.75 -4.33 -0.64
N ILE A 56 17.73 -4.31 -1.48
CA ILE A 56 16.39 -4.79 -1.15
C ILE A 56 16.39 -6.29 -1.42
N ASN A 57 16.04 -7.07 -0.42
CA ASN A 57 15.91 -8.52 -0.49
C ASN A 57 14.44 -8.91 -0.49
N CYS A 58 14.03 -9.81 -1.38
CA CYS A 58 12.69 -10.36 -1.47
C CYS A 58 12.72 -11.83 -1.07
N ILE A 59 11.89 -12.19 -0.11
CA ILE A 59 11.75 -13.55 0.44
C ILE A 59 10.26 -13.91 0.38
N ASP A 60 9.93 -15.13 0.01
CA ASP A 60 8.56 -15.63 0.03
C ASP A 60 8.14 -16.16 1.43
N TYR A 61 6.88 -16.56 1.58
CA TYR A 61 6.35 -17.09 2.85
C TYR A 61 6.97 -18.43 3.28
N THR A 62 7.70 -19.11 2.40
CA THR A 62 8.42 -20.35 2.74
C THR A 62 9.81 -20.06 3.30
N GLY A 63 10.23 -18.79 3.32
CA GLY A 63 11.60 -18.39 3.68
C GLY A 63 12.59 -18.52 2.52
N SER A 64 12.09 -18.79 1.31
CA SER A 64 12.94 -18.93 0.13
C SER A 64 13.26 -17.58 -0.47
N PHE A 65 14.52 -17.39 -0.83
CA PHE A 65 14.97 -16.17 -1.50
C PHE A 65 14.42 -16.11 -2.93
N VAL A 66 13.82 -14.98 -3.30
CA VAL A 66 13.21 -14.77 -4.63
C VAL A 66 14.09 -13.90 -5.52
N TRP A 67 14.48 -12.73 -5.03
CA TRP A 67 15.40 -11.83 -5.70
C TRP A 67 16.09 -10.88 -4.72
N ARG A 68 17.18 -10.30 -5.17
CA ARG A 68 17.92 -9.24 -4.50
C ARG A 68 18.22 -8.11 -5.48
N ARG A 69 18.00 -6.87 -5.05
CA ARG A 69 18.23 -5.69 -5.88
C ARG A 69 19.10 -4.68 -5.15
N ASN A 70 20.27 -4.38 -5.70
CA ASN A 70 21.06 -3.29 -5.21
C ASN A 70 20.43 -1.95 -5.60
N ILE A 71 20.39 -1.04 -4.63
CA ILE A 71 19.96 0.35 -4.80
C ILE A 71 21.15 1.27 -4.55
N THR A 72 21.00 2.55 -4.88
CA THR A 72 22.03 3.55 -4.56
C THR A 72 22.27 3.57 -3.05
N LYS A 73 23.53 3.77 -2.65
CA LYS A 73 23.93 3.81 -1.25
C LYS A 73 22.99 4.68 -0.43
N THR A 74 22.45 4.09 0.64
CA THR A 74 21.47 4.72 1.53
C THR A 74 22.04 4.90 2.93
N SER A 75 21.58 5.93 3.64
CA SER A 75 21.93 6.18 5.03
C SER A 75 20.66 6.42 5.83
N LYS A 76 20.46 5.66 6.91
CA LYS A 76 19.23 5.70 7.73
C LYS A 76 17.96 5.67 6.85
N PRO A 77 17.77 4.62 6.07
CA PRO A 77 16.66 4.55 5.13
C PRO A 77 15.34 4.23 5.84
N PHE A 78 14.27 4.55 5.14
CA PHE A 78 12.93 4.02 5.36
C PHE A 78 12.57 3.15 4.16
N LEU A 79 11.81 2.10 4.39
CA LEU A 79 11.21 1.29 3.36
C LEU A 79 9.69 1.29 3.54
N SER A 80 8.95 1.51 2.47
CA SER A 80 7.50 1.38 2.45
C SER A 80 7.06 0.70 1.16
N VAL A 81 5.81 0.24 1.11
CA VAL A 81 5.23 -0.41 -0.07
C VAL A 81 3.87 0.19 -0.38
N SER A 82 3.62 0.47 -1.65
CA SER A 82 2.30 0.93 -2.12
C SER A 82 1.33 -0.23 -2.26
N GLY A 83 0.03 0.07 -2.31
CA GLY A 83 -1.02 -0.92 -2.59
C GLY A 83 -0.89 -1.61 -3.95
N SER A 84 -0.05 -1.09 -4.85
CA SER A 84 0.27 -1.68 -6.15
C SER A 84 1.61 -2.43 -6.18
N GLY A 85 2.28 -2.60 -5.03
CA GLY A 85 3.53 -3.36 -4.93
C GLY A 85 4.78 -2.57 -5.35
N ILE A 86 4.74 -1.24 -5.32
CA ILE A 86 5.96 -0.43 -5.50
C ILE A 86 6.61 -0.23 -4.15
N LEU A 87 7.84 -0.69 -4.03
CA LEU A 87 8.72 -0.48 -2.88
C LEU A 87 9.36 0.90 -2.99
N ILE A 88 9.29 1.68 -1.93
CA ILE A 88 9.79 3.04 -1.87
C ILE A 88 10.83 3.10 -0.76
N ALA A 89 12.09 3.22 -1.15
CA ALA A 89 13.20 3.45 -0.24
C ALA A 89 13.54 4.93 -0.22
N ALA A 90 13.52 5.55 0.96
CA ALA A 90 13.85 6.96 1.14
C ALA A 90 14.87 7.09 2.28
N ASP A 91 15.86 7.96 2.15
CA ASP A 91 16.96 8.03 3.10
C ASP A 91 17.27 9.45 3.61
N SER A 92 18.19 9.52 4.56
CA SER A 92 18.61 10.77 5.19
C SER A 92 19.40 11.72 4.27
N SER A 93 19.78 11.30 3.04
CA SER A 93 20.32 12.17 2.01
C SER A 93 19.23 12.87 1.21
N GLY A 94 17.97 12.48 1.43
CA GLY A 94 16.82 12.93 0.65
C GLY A 94 16.63 12.16 -0.66
N LEU A 95 17.39 11.10 -0.91
CA LEU A 95 17.19 10.27 -2.09
C LEU A 95 16.01 9.33 -1.86
N VAL A 96 15.05 9.36 -2.78
CA VAL A 96 13.91 8.45 -2.85
C VAL A 96 14.06 7.57 -4.07
N GLN A 97 13.98 6.27 -3.90
CA GLN A 97 14.11 5.28 -4.97
C GLN A 97 12.92 4.34 -4.96
N ALA A 98 12.39 4.03 -6.12
CA ALA A 98 11.28 3.11 -6.26
C ALA A 98 11.69 1.85 -7.04
N VAL A 99 11.28 0.71 -6.50
CA VAL A 99 11.51 -0.61 -7.08
C VAL A 99 10.19 -1.37 -7.08
N SER A 100 9.87 -2.10 -8.15
CA SER A 100 8.66 -2.94 -8.16
C SER A 100 8.81 -4.14 -7.22
N SER A 101 7.69 -4.77 -6.84
CA SER A 101 7.69 -6.03 -6.08
C SER A 101 8.43 -7.19 -6.79
N GLN A 102 8.78 -7.01 -8.05
CA GLN A 102 9.55 -7.96 -8.87
C GLN A 102 11.04 -7.59 -8.97
N GLY A 103 11.51 -6.57 -8.22
CA GLY A 103 12.90 -6.15 -8.22
C GLY A 103 13.29 -5.22 -9.39
N ILE A 104 12.32 -4.66 -10.14
CA ILE A 104 12.59 -3.75 -11.24
C ILE A 104 12.74 -2.33 -10.68
N TYR A 105 13.86 -1.67 -10.97
CA TYR A 105 14.05 -0.25 -10.65
C TYR A 105 13.13 0.60 -11.52
N LEU A 106 12.36 1.49 -10.89
CA LEU A 106 11.37 2.29 -11.59
C LEU A 106 11.83 3.75 -11.78
N TRP A 107 12.19 4.41 -10.70
CA TRP A 107 12.59 5.81 -10.71
C TRP A 107 13.35 6.21 -9.43
N SER A 108 13.98 7.37 -9.46
CA SER A 108 14.47 8.08 -8.28
C SER A 108 14.06 9.54 -8.29
N PHE A 109 13.96 10.11 -7.10
CA PHE A 109 13.67 11.52 -6.88
C PHE A 109 14.55 12.06 -5.75
N GLN A 110 15.17 13.23 -5.97
CA GLN A 110 15.96 13.90 -4.96
C GLN A 110 15.11 14.94 -4.23
N LEU A 111 14.91 14.74 -2.93
CA LEU A 111 14.26 15.71 -2.06
C LEU A 111 15.23 16.83 -1.68
N VAL A 112 14.69 18.02 -1.45
CA VAL A 112 15.45 19.16 -0.91
C VAL A 112 15.79 18.93 0.58
N GLN A 113 14.94 18.22 1.31
CA GLN A 113 15.10 17.91 2.72
C GLN A 113 14.93 16.40 2.95
N PRO A 114 15.68 15.81 3.89
CA PRO A 114 15.52 14.40 4.22
C PRO A 114 14.12 14.11 4.77
N PRO A 115 13.59 12.91 4.53
CA PRO A 115 12.35 12.46 5.13
C PRO A 115 12.51 12.28 6.64
N VAL A 116 11.48 12.63 7.40
CA VAL A 116 11.43 12.46 8.86
C VAL A 116 10.74 11.14 9.24
N TYR A 117 9.85 10.66 8.39
CA TYR A 117 9.10 9.41 8.54
C TYR A 117 9.19 8.59 7.26
N ALA A 118 8.84 7.30 7.37
CA ALA A 118 8.68 6.45 6.20
C ALA A 118 7.65 7.09 5.23
N PRO A 119 7.91 7.07 3.91
CA PRO A 119 6.96 7.55 2.93
C PRO A 119 5.61 6.84 3.08
N TYR A 120 4.52 7.59 3.07
CA TYR A 120 3.18 7.03 3.10
C TYR A 120 2.66 6.89 1.66
N ALA A 121 2.43 5.66 1.22
CA ALA A 121 1.85 5.38 -0.09
C ALA A 121 0.33 5.22 0.05
N ALA A 122 -0.41 6.17 -0.51
CA ALA A 122 -1.86 6.18 -0.49
C ALA A 122 -2.47 5.21 -1.52
N GLN A 123 -3.74 4.88 -1.34
CA GLN A 123 -4.45 3.96 -2.24
C GLN A 123 -4.60 4.50 -3.67
N ASP A 124 -4.61 5.83 -3.84
CA ASP A 124 -4.69 6.48 -5.15
C ASP A 124 -3.34 6.53 -5.89
N GLY A 125 -2.29 5.91 -5.33
CA GLY A 125 -0.94 5.92 -5.86
C GLY A 125 -0.15 7.19 -5.57
N SER A 126 -0.67 8.13 -4.79
CA SER A 126 0.09 9.27 -4.27
C SER A 126 1.05 8.81 -3.19
N ILE A 127 2.26 9.38 -3.20
CA ILE A 127 3.30 9.09 -2.21
C ILE A 127 3.56 10.37 -1.42
N TYR A 128 3.23 10.35 -0.14
CA TYR A 128 3.42 11.48 0.75
C TYR A 128 4.73 11.33 1.53
N ILE A 129 5.56 12.35 1.46
CA ILE A 129 6.87 12.38 2.11
C ILE A 129 6.94 13.61 3.01
N VAL A 130 7.18 13.37 4.29
CA VAL A 130 7.27 14.39 5.31
C VAL A 130 8.73 14.80 5.47
N GLY A 131 9.04 16.04 5.12
CA GLY A 131 10.28 16.71 5.52
C GLY A 131 10.08 17.53 6.80
N GLN A 132 11.13 18.20 7.28
CA GLN A 132 11.03 19.02 8.49
C GLN A 132 10.11 20.25 8.33
N THR A 133 10.11 20.85 7.14
CA THR A 133 9.39 22.11 6.88
C THR A 133 8.34 22.00 5.79
N ALA A 134 8.19 20.83 5.16
CA ALA A 134 7.23 20.65 4.09
C ALA A 134 6.73 19.20 4.01
N LEU A 135 5.47 19.05 3.60
CA LEU A 135 4.90 17.81 3.10
C LEU A 135 4.95 17.83 1.57
N MET A 136 5.50 16.80 0.97
CA MET A 136 5.57 16.62 -0.47
C MET A 136 4.69 15.46 -0.91
N CYS A 137 4.04 15.63 -2.05
CA CYS A 137 3.29 14.58 -2.72
C CYS A 137 3.95 14.25 -4.06
N LEU A 138 4.41 13.02 -4.20
CA LEU A 138 4.84 12.49 -5.49
C LEU A 138 3.74 11.63 -6.09
N SER A 139 3.71 11.57 -7.43
CA SER A 139 2.96 10.55 -8.13
C SER A 139 3.63 9.19 -7.96
N ILE A 140 2.92 8.11 -8.28
CA ILE A 140 3.47 6.76 -8.30
C ILE A 140 4.65 6.61 -9.28
N ARG A 141 4.82 7.54 -10.23
CA ARG A 141 5.93 7.64 -11.19
C ARG A 141 7.08 8.53 -10.70
N GLY A 142 7.09 8.93 -9.43
CA GLY A 142 8.14 9.78 -8.87
C GLY A 142 8.10 11.25 -9.29
N LYS A 143 7.04 11.72 -9.94
CA LYS A 143 6.89 13.15 -10.31
C LYS A 143 6.26 13.92 -9.16
N LEU A 144 6.83 15.10 -8.83
CA LEU A 144 6.25 16.00 -7.83
C LEU A 144 4.87 16.49 -8.30
N LYS A 145 3.83 16.22 -7.53
CA LYS A 145 2.46 16.72 -7.75
C LYS A 145 2.26 18.07 -7.09
N TRP A 146 2.63 18.18 -5.83
CA TRP A 146 2.57 19.40 -5.05
C TRP A 146 3.46 19.34 -3.80
N GLN A 147 3.70 20.49 -3.20
CA GLN A 147 4.43 20.65 -1.95
C GLN A 147 3.68 21.65 -1.07
N LEU A 148 3.45 21.28 0.20
CA LEU A 148 2.80 22.11 1.20
C LEU A 148 3.83 22.51 2.27
N PRO A 149 4.12 23.80 2.48
CA PRO A 149 4.89 24.27 3.62
C PRO A 149 4.18 23.93 4.93
N LEU A 150 4.92 23.43 5.90
CA LEU A 150 4.40 23.11 7.22
C LEU A 150 4.67 24.26 8.21
N PRO A 151 3.71 24.63 9.05
CA PRO A 151 3.88 25.72 10.05
C PRO A 151 4.85 25.33 11.18
N ALA A 152 5.07 24.04 11.38
CA ALA A 152 6.04 23.43 12.29
C ALA A 152 6.27 21.96 11.88
N PRO A 153 7.37 21.31 12.33
CA PRO A 153 7.59 19.89 12.11
C PRO A 153 6.42 19.04 12.59
N LEU A 154 6.14 17.95 11.89
CA LEU A 154 5.12 16.99 12.33
C LEU A 154 5.65 16.16 13.50
N THR A 155 4.75 15.80 14.42
CA THR A 155 5.05 14.90 15.55
C THR A 155 4.62 13.46 15.30
N HIS A 156 3.85 13.23 14.23
CA HIS A 156 3.33 11.92 13.83
C HIS A 156 3.46 11.73 12.31
N PRO A 157 3.56 10.48 11.84
CA PRO A 157 3.42 10.19 10.41
C PRO A 157 2.09 10.70 9.85
N VAL A 158 2.04 10.88 8.55
CA VAL A 158 0.78 11.21 7.85
C VAL A 158 -0.24 10.11 8.09
N CYS A 159 -1.46 10.50 8.48
CA CYS A 159 -2.60 9.60 8.57
C CYS A 159 -3.64 10.02 7.53
N GLU A 160 -4.05 9.13 6.65
CA GLU A 160 -5.11 9.38 5.68
C GLU A 160 -6.43 8.83 6.21
N THR A 161 -7.47 9.65 6.26
CA THR A 161 -8.82 9.20 6.61
C THR A 161 -9.43 8.37 5.48
N GLY A 162 -10.43 7.53 5.78
CA GLY A 162 -11.19 6.83 4.74
C GLY A 162 -11.87 7.74 3.72
N THR A 163 -12.04 9.04 4.05
CA THR A 163 -12.55 10.07 3.12
C THR A 163 -11.45 10.69 2.25
N GLY A 164 -10.19 10.31 2.43
CA GLY A 164 -9.06 10.79 1.63
C GLY A 164 -8.49 12.14 2.10
N LEU A 165 -8.80 12.58 3.31
CA LEU A 165 -8.15 13.73 3.93
C LEU A 165 -6.89 13.27 4.66
N LEU A 166 -5.83 14.05 4.55
CA LEU A 166 -4.60 13.85 5.29
C LEU A 166 -4.68 14.60 6.62
N LEU A 167 -4.33 13.91 7.69
CA LEU A 167 -4.26 14.45 9.04
C LEU A 167 -2.79 14.64 9.41
N LEU A 168 -2.43 15.84 9.79
CA LEU A 168 -1.07 16.25 10.12
C LEU A 168 -1.05 16.88 11.51
N VAL A 169 -0.31 16.27 12.43
CA VAL A 169 -0.15 16.79 13.80
C VAL A 169 1.19 17.49 13.91
N THR A 170 1.19 18.77 14.25
CA THR A 170 2.39 19.60 14.33
C THR A 170 2.93 19.72 15.75
N ALA A 171 4.22 20.05 15.88
CA ALA A 171 4.87 20.35 17.16
C ALA A 171 4.27 21.60 17.87
N LYS A 172 3.54 22.44 17.15
CA LYS A 172 2.75 23.55 17.73
C LYS A 172 1.42 23.10 18.34
N LYS A 173 1.18 21.81 18.44
CA LYS A 173 -0.09 21.23 18.89
C LYS A 173 -1.27 21.68 18.01
N GLU A 174 -1.09 21.62 16.71
CA GLU A 174 -2.14 21.87 15.74
C GLU A 174 -2.44 20.59 14.96
N LEU A 175 -3.69 20.33 14.68
CA LEU A 175 -4.15 19.32 13.74
C LEU A 175 -4.55 20.04 12.45
N LEU A 176 -3.83 19.76 11.36
CA LEU A 176 -4.18 20.24 10.04
C LEU A 176 -4.90 19.12 9.28
N THR A 177 -5.95 19.49 8.55
CA THR A 177 -6.56 18.61 7.56
C THR A 177 -6.22 19.11 6.16
N VAL A 178 -5.66 18.24 5.33
CA VAL A 178 -5.19 18.58 3.99
C VAL A 178 -5.85 17.66 2.97
N THR A 179 -6.22 18.18 1.82
CA THR A 179 -6.76 17.38 0.72
C THR A 179 -5.66 16.63 -0.01
N ARG A 180 -6.03 15.64 -0.83
CA ARG A 180 -5.10 14.96 -1.74
C ARG A 180 -4.47 15.90 -2.78
N THR A 181 -5.08 17.08 -3.00
CA THR A 181 -4.55 18.12 -3.88
C THR A 181 -3.58 19.08 -3.19
N GLY A 182 -3.33 18.88 -1.88
CA GLY A 182 -2.39 19.71 -1.12
C GLY A 182 -3.02 20.99 -0.52
N GLU A 183 -4.34 21.13 -0.56
CA GLU A 183 -5.02 22.29 0.03
C GLU A 183 -5.29 22.06 1.51
N GLU A 184 -4.87 22.98 2.36
CA GLU A 184 -5.27 23.00 3.78
C GLU A 184 -6.76 23.32 3.90
N ARG A 185 -7.52 22.44 4.52
CA ARG A 185 -8.97 22.59 4.73
C ARG A 185 -9.31 23.17 6.08
N SER A 186 -8.62 22.71 7.12
CA SER A 186 -8.81 23.22 8.46
C SER A 186 -7.54 23.14 9.29
N ARG A 187 -7.46 23.98 10.30
CA ARG A 187 -6.40 24.01 11.29
C ARG A 187 -7.05 24.15 12.65
N THR A 188 -6.87 23.15 13.50
CA THR A 188 -7.47 23.09 14.83
C THR A 188 -6.39 23.06 15.90
N ALA A 189 -6.42 23.99 16.83
CA ALA A 189 -5.53 23.96 17.98
C ALA A 189 -5.90 22.81 18.91
N LEU A 190 -4.92 22.00 19.29
CA LEU A 190 -5.09 20.87 20.18
C LEU A 190 -4.85 21.30 21.62
N LYS A 191 -5.82 21.02 22.49
CA LYS A 191 -5.67 21.32 23.94
C LYS A 191 -4.69 20.37 24.61
N LYS A 192 -4.52 19.17 24.09
CA LYS A 192 -3.73 18.08 24.66
C LYS A 192 -2.72 17.57 23.64
N GLU A 193 -1.60 17.02 24.13
CA GLU A 193 -0.63 16.33 23.27
C GLU A 193 -1.25 15.02 22.75
N ILE A 194 -1.17 14.80 21.44
CA ILE A 194 -1.60 13.53 20.84
C ILE A 194 -0.48 12.48 21.04
N LYS A 195 -0.85 11.28 21.44
CA LYS A 195 0.04 10.12 21.55
C LYS A 195 -0.14 9.11 20.43
N ALA A 196 -1.36 8.98 19.92
CA ALA A 196 -1.64 8.11 18.80
C ALA A 196 -2.78 8.65 17.95
N LEU A 197 -2.72 8.40 16.66
CA LEU A 197 -3.70 8.78 15.66
C LEU A 197 -4.04 7.55 14.81
N ALA A 198 -5.31 7.29 14.57
CA ALA A 198 -5.75 6.21 13.72
C ALA A 198 -6.82 6.66 12.73
N SER A 199 -6.74 6.16 11.51
CA SER A 199 -7.74 6.37 10.47
C SER A 199 -9.02 5.60 10.78
N ALA A 200 -10.16 6.18 10.43
CA ALA A 200 -11.46 5.52 10.42
C ALA A 200 -12.14 5.76 9.06
N PRO A 201 -13.12 4.92 8.66
CA PRO A 201 -13.78 5.02 7.34
C PRO A 201 -14.38 6.40 7.06
N ASP A 202 -14.96 7.03 8.05
CA ASP A 202 -15.65 8.32 7.96
C ASP A 202 -15.05 9.40 8.89
N GLY A 203 -13.84 9.16 9.43
CA GLY A 203 -13.21 10.09 10.34
C GLY A 203 -11.84 9.64 10.83
N TYR A 204 -11.57 9.89 12.12
CA TYR A 204 -10.31 9.51 12.76
C TYR A 204 -10.44 9.40 14.28
N LEU A 205 -9.52 8.68 14.90
CA LEU A 205 -9.40 8.56 16.35
C LEU A 205 -8.11 9.24 16.83
N VAL A 206 -8.21 9.85 17.99
CA VAL A 206 -7.10 10.51 18.66
C VAL A 206 -6.98 9.95 20.07
N SER A 207 -5.78 9.52 20.46
CA SER A 207 -5.44 9.25 21.84
C SER A 207 -4.54 10.37 22.36
N ALA A 208 -4.95 11.05 23.42
CA ALA A 208 -4.19 12.11 24.05
C ALA A 208 -3.29 11.58 25.18
N GLY A 209 -2.28 12.36 25.57
CA GLY A 209 -1.31 11.99 26.59
C GLY A 209 -1.90 11.81 27.99
N ASP A 210 -3.06 12.38 28.28
CA ASP A 210 -3.80 12.19 29.53
C ASP A 210 -4.69 10.93 29.52
N GLY A 211 -4.65 10.14 28.45
CA GLY A 211 -5.46 8.95 28.28
C GLY A 211 -6.83 9.20 27.68
N THR A 212 -7.14 10.44 27.26
CA THR A 212 -8.39 10.71 26.55
C THR A 212 -8.33 10.06 25.16
N LEU A 213 -9.33 9.26 24.83
CA LEU A 213 -9.56 8.68 23.52
C LEU A 213 -10.82 9.31 22.93
N THR A 214 -10.71 9.90 21.75
CA THR A 214 -11.81 10.58 21.08
C THR A 214 -11.95 10.11 19.65
N TYR A 215 -13.18 9.81 19.24
CA TYR A 215 -13.51 9.54 17.85
C TYR A 215 -14.15 10.78 17.23
N TYR A 216 -13.58 11.23 16.13
CA TYR A 216 -14.05 12.33 15.31
C TYR A 216 -14.59 11.80 13.99
N ARG A 217 -15.80 12.22 13.65
CA ARG A 217 -16.46 11.88 12.39
C ARG A 217 -16.58 13.11 11.50
N SER A 218 -16.38 12.93 10.18
CA SER A 218 -16.63 13.98 9.20
C SER A 218 -18.11 14.32 9.12
N THR A 219 -18.45 15.59 9.28
CA THR A 219 -19.82 16.08 9.06
C THR A 219 -20.08 16.28 7.57
N ALA A 220 -21.36 16.26 7.19
CA ALA A 220 -21.79 16.42 5.79
C ALA A 220 -21.45 17.79 5.18
N GLN A 221 -21.07 18.77 6.00
CA GLN A 221 -20.71 20.12 5.59
C GLN A 221 -19.20 20.37 5.84
N ILE A 222 -18.45 20.38 4.74
CA ILE A 222 -17.11 20.99 4.64
C ILE A 222 -16.08 20.53 5.67
N ALA A 223 -15.51 19.32 5.49
CA ALA A 223 -14.27 18.87 6.19
C ALA A 223 -14.17 19.22 7.70
N GLU A 224 -15.30 19.52 8.34
CA GLU A 224 -15.42 19.68 9.77
C GLU A 224 -15.61 18.30 10.39
N PHE A 225 -14.99 18.11 11.54
CA PHE A 225 -15.06 16.86 12.28
C PHE A 225 -15.72 17.15 13.64
N GLU A 226 -16.72 16.36 13.95
CA GLU A 226 -17.40 16.41 15.26
C GLU A 226 -16.98 15.20 16.10
N ALA A 227 -16.78 15.42 17.39
CA ALA A 227 -16.54 14.34 18.33
C ALA A 227 -17.83 13.52 18.49
N VAL A 228 -17.76 12.24 18.15
CA VAL A 228 -18.88 11.30 18.31
C VAL A 228 -18.94 10.83 19.76
N TRP A 229 -17.79 10.53 20.34
CA TRP A 229 -17.64 10.14 21.74
C TRP A 229 -16.22 10.46 22.23
N GLU A 230 -16.10 10.60 23.54
CA GLU A 230 -14.85 10.73 24.28
C GLU A 230 -14.87 9.76 25.46
N SER A 231 -13.76 9.07 25.72
CA SER A 231 -13.59 8.22 26.88
C SER A 231 -12.23 8.47 27.53
N ALA A 232 -12.18 8.40 28.86
CA ALA A 232 -10.94 8.51 29.62
C ALA A 232 -10.36 7.10 29.79
N GLU A 233 -9.19 6.87 29.21
CA GLU A 233 -8.49 5.59 29.23
C GLU A 233 -6.98 5.81 29.35
N ARG A 234 -6.24 4.70 29.41
CA ARG A 234 -4.80 4.75 29.26
C ARG A 234 -4.44 4.91 27.78
N PRO A 235 -3.35 5.62 27.43
CA PRO A 235 -2.93 5.70 26.06
C PRO A 235 -2.62 4.29 25.49
N PRO A 236 -3.26 3.85 24.39
CA PRO A 236 -2.95 2.57 23.77
C PRO A 236 -1.62 2.64 23.01
N LEU A 237 -0.92 1.51 22.94
CA LEU A 237 0.25 1.32 22.08
C LEU A 237 -0.17 1.22 20.60
N LEU A 238 -1.33 0.63 20.33
CA LEU A 238 -1.90 0.50 19.00
C LEU A 238 -3.39 0.78 19.07
N MET A 239 -3.87 1.60 18.12
CA MET A 239 -5.27 1.73 17.77
C MET A 239 -5.45 1.29 16.32
N LYS A 240 -6.37 0.37 16.06
CA LYS A 240 -6.66 -0.10 14.72
C LYS A 240 -8.16 -0.23 14.51
N VAL A 241 -8.65 0.45 13.49
CA VAL A 241 -10.05 0.31 13.07
C VAL A 241 -10.15 -0.86 12.11
N LEU A 242 -11.06 -1.77 12.40
CA LEU A 242 -11.34 -2.98 11.65
C LEU A 242 -12.84 -2.98 11.33
N GLU A 243 -13.18 -2.56 10.13
CA GLU A 243 -14.57 -2.32 9.72
C GLU A 243 -15.25 -1.27 10.61
N ASP A 244 -16.23 -1.65 11.43
CA ASP A 244 -16.96 -0.81 12.39
C ASP A 244 -16.53 -1.06 13.85
N GLU A 245 -15.38 -1.71 14.04
CA GLU A 245 -14.83 -2.03 15.36
C GLU A 245 -13.47 -1.34 15.56
N LEU A 246 -13.21 -0.94 16.80
CA LEU A 246 -11.94 -0.40 17.25
C LEU A 246 -11.23 -1.38 18.16
N LEU A 247 -10.05 -1.82 17.73
CA LEU A 247 -9.13 -2.59 18.55
C LEU A 247 -8.12 -1.64 19.20
N CYS A 248 -7.96 -1.73 20.51
CA CYS A 248 -6.95 -1.03 21.28
C CYS A 248 -6.04 -2.04 22.01
N VAL A 249 -4.74 -1.80 21.96
CA VAL A 249 -3.72 -2.62 22.62
C VAL A 249 -2.95 -1.74 23.60
N TYR A 250 -2.79 -2.19 24.84
CA TYR A 250 -2.17 -1.44 25.93
C TYR A 250 -0.89 -2.10 26.43
N ALA A 251 -0.01 -1.30 27.02
CA ALA A 251 1.30 -1.74 27.49
C ALA A 251 1.24 -2.83 28.58
N ASP A 252 0.16 -2.88 29.37
CA ASP A 252 -0.01 -3.90 30.41
C ASP A 252 -0.49 -5.25 29.89
N GLY A 253 -0.56 -5.43 28.57
CA GLY A 253 -1.08 -6.64 27.91
C GLY A 253 -2.59 -6.67 27.75
N THR A 254 -3.30 -5.62 28.14
CA THR A 254 -4.74 -5.53 27.88
C THR A 254 -4.99 -5.28 26.40
N VAL A 255 -5.90 -6.04 25.82
CA VAL A 255 -6.43 -5.84 24.46
C VAL A 255 -7.94 -5.69 24.57
N SER A 256 -8.49 -4.67 23.95
CA SER A 256 -9.93 -4.40 23.96
C SER A 256 -10.48 -4.22 22.57
N MET A 257 -11.68 -4.68 22.35
CA MET A 257 -12.46 -4.48 21.14
C MET A 257 -13.77 -3.78 21.49
N ARG A 258 -14.11 -2.74 20.75
CA ARG A 258 -15.32 -1.97 20.94
C ARG A 258 -15.95 -1.57 19.62
N ASN A 259 -17.24 -1.31 19.62
CA ASN A 259 -17.91 -0.75 18.47
C ASN A 259 -17.45 0.70 18.25
N LEU A 260 -17.05 1.03 17.02
CA LEU A 260 -16.48 2.32 16.65
C LEU A 260 -17.45 3.48 16.87
N LEU A 261 -18.74 3.30 16.56
CA LEU A 261 -19.72 4.38 16.59
C LEU A 261 -20.29 4.63 18.00
N THR A 262 -20.56 3.54 18.73
CA THR A 262 -21.24 3.63 20.04
C THR A 262 -20.29 3.59 21.22
N ASN A 263 -19.00 3.35 21.00
CA ASN A 263 -17.98 3.11 22.03
C ASN A 263 -18.32 1.95 22.99
N ARG A 264 -19.33 1.12 22.66
CA ARG A 264 -19.71 0.00 23.49
C ARG A 264 -18.64 -1.09 23.43
N MET A 265 -18.13 -1.47 24.61
CA MET A 265 -17.16 -2.56 24.75
C MET A 265 -17.79 -3.87 24.30
N ARG A 266 -17.13 -4.57 23.37
CA ARG A 266 -17.49 -5.90 22.93
C ARG A 266 -16.82 -6.95 23.81
N TRP A 267 -15.52 -6.83 23.97
CA TRP A 267 -14.73 -7.66 24.88
C TRP A 267 -13.43 -6.95 25.31
N THR A 268 -12.90 -7.41 26.41
CA THR A 268 -11.57 -7.05 26.90
C THR A 268 -10.89 -8.32 27.38
N VAL A 269 -9.63 -8.49 27.02
CA VAL A 269 -8.82 -9.64 27.43
C VAL A 269 -7.44 -9.16 27.83
N LYS A 270 -6.79 -9.89 28.73
CA LYS A 270 -5.42 -9.63 29.14
C LYS A 270 -4.53 -10.78 28.68
N THR A 271 -3.46 -10.44 27.95
CA THR A 271 -2.40 -11.38 27.58
C THR A 271 -1.52 -11.71 28.79
N GLY A 272 -0.84 -12.84 28.74
CA GLY A 272 0.05 -13.29 29.82
C GLY A 272 1.33 -12.45 29.99
N SER A 273 1.57 -11.47 29.09
CA SER A 273 2.77 -10.63 29.10
C SER A 273 2.43 -9.14 28.92
N SER A 274 3.24 -8.27 29.48
CA SER A 274 3.25 -6.85 29.11
C SER A 274 3.76 -6.69 27.68
N LEU A 275 3.24 -5.70 26.97
CA LEU A 275 3.55 -5.43 25.57
C LEU A 275 4.38 -4.15 25.43
N SER A 276 5.22 -4.10 24.42
CA SER A 276 6.04 -2.94 24.08
C SER A 276 5.88 -2.58 22.60
N ALA A 277 5.96 -1.29 22.29
CA ALA A 277 6.02 -0.86 20.89
C ALA A 277 7.35 -1.30 20.24
N PRO A 278 7.38 -1.54 18.93
CA PRO A 278 6.23 -1.49 18.01
C PRO A 278 5.29 -2.69 18.12
N VAL A 279 4.00 -2.44 17.93
CA VAL A 279 2.95 -3.45 17.97
C VAL A 279 2.26 -3.54 16.61
N ASN A 280 2.01 -4.74 16.13
CA ASN A 280 1.19 -4.99 14.95
C ASN A 280 0.03 -5.93 15.28
N CYS A 281 -1.07 -5.75 14.57
CA CYS A 281 -2.24 -6.62 14.67
C CYS A 281 -2.86 -6.83 13.30
N LEU A 282 -3.24 -8.06 12.99
CA LEU A 282 -3.94 -8.42 11.76
C LEU A 282 -5.12 -9.35 12.09
N LYS A 283 -6.28 -9.08 11.50
CA LYS A 283 -7.42 -10.00 11.52
C LYS A 283 -7.26 -11.03 10.40
N VAL A 284 -7.22 -12.30 10.76
CA VAL A 284 -7.14 -13.43 9.84
C VAL A 284 -8.34 -14.33 10.11
N GLY A 285 -9.30 -14.34 9.22
CA GLY A 285 -10.58 -15.04 9.43
C GLY A 285 -11.35 -14.51 10.64
N ARG A 286 -11.53 -15.34 11.67
CA ARG A 286 -12.19 -14.99 12.94
C ARG A 286 -11.21 -14.78 14.11
N GLU A 287 -9.95 -14.59 13.82
CA GLU A 287 -8.91 -14.47 14.83
C GLU A 287 -8.11 -13.18 14.62
N TYR A 288 -7.65 -12.61 15.72
CA TYR A 288 -6.76 -11.44 15.74
C TYR A 288 -5.36 -11.91 16.11
N TYR A 289 -4.45 -11.74 15.20
CA TYR A 289 -3.03 -12.01 15.41
C TYR A 289 -2.38 -10.74 15.90
N LEU A 290 -1.83 -10.77 17.10
CA LEU A 290 -1.12 -9.68 17.74
C LEU A 290 0.35 -10.03 17.83
N SER A 291 1.24 -9.10 17.49
CA SER A 291 2.67 -9.28 17.67
C SER A 291 3.34 -7.97 18.08
N CYS A 292 4.32 -8.08 18.97
CA CYS A 292 5.22 -7.00 19.36
C CYS A 292 6.63 -7.57 19.57
N SER A 293 7.59 -6.73 19.97
CA SER A 293 8.93 -7.20 20.30
C SER A 293 8.87 -8.28 21.38
N GLY A 294 9.37 -9.47 21.06
CA GLY A 294 9.47 -10.59 22.00
C GLY A 294 8.20 -11.37 22.31
N PHE A 295 7.06 -11.04 21.67
CA PHE A 295 5.78 -11.70 22.01
C PHE A 295 4.80 -11.70 20.83
N ALA A 296 4.02 -12.79 20.73
CA ALA A 296 2.84 -12.86 19.88
C ALA A 296 1.70 -13.61 20.53
N ALA A 297 0.47 -13.28 20.13
CA ALA A 297 -0.74 -13.92 20.60
C ALA A 297 -1.79 -14.05 19.49
N ILE A 298 -2.67 -15.05 19.63
CA ILE A 298 -3.89 -15.19 18.86
C ILE A 298 -5.07 -14.99 19.79
N ILE A 299 -5.93 -14.06 19.43
CA ILE A 299 -7.16 -13.74 20.17
C ILE A 299 -8.35 -14.06 19.26
N THR A 300 -9.31 -14.82 19.76
CA THR A 300 -10.53 -15.15 19.00
C THR A 300 -11.44 -13.93 18.87
N ASP A 301 -12.38 -14.00 17.94
CA ASP A 301 -13.40 -12.96 17.75
C ASP A 301 -14.31 -12.75 18.99
N SER A 302 -14.35 -13.73 19.91
CA SER A 302 -15.03 -13.63 21.21
C SER A 302 -14.19 -12.99 22.32
N GLY A 303 -12.93 -12.63 22.05
CA GLY A 303 -12.02 -12.05 23.04
C GLY A 303 -11.36 -13.09 23.97
N THR A 304 -11.14 -14.31 23.49
CA THR A 304 -10.40 -15.32 24.25
C THR A 304 -9.00 -15.47 23.67
N VAL A 305 -7.98 -15.46 24.51
CA VAL A 305 -6.61 -15.77 24.10
C VAL A 305 -6.52 -17.26 23.80
N LYS A 306 -6.22 -17.60 22.54
CA LYS A 306 -6.14 -18.97 22.05
C LYS A 306 -4.71 -19.51 22.15
N HIS A 307 -3.74 -18.70 21.78
CA HIS A 307 -2.33 -19.02 21.82
C HIS A 307 -1.50 -17.80 22.19
N GLU A 308 -0.43 -18.05 22.94
CA GLU A 308 0.60 -17.05 23.23
C GLU A 308 1.97 -17.68 23.02
N LYS A 309 2.89 -16.90 22.49
CA LYS A 309 4.23 -17.36 22.19
C LYS A 309 5.26 -16.26 22.47
N LYS A 310 6.35 -16.63 23.15
CA LYS A 310 7.53 -15.77 23.28
C LYS A 310 8.34 -15.85 22.00
N LEU A 311 8.70 -14.70 21.47
CA LEU A 311 9.48 -14.56 20.24
C LEU A 311 10.86 -13.95 20.57
N ALA A 312 11.75 -13.91 19.58
CA ALA A 312 12.97 -13.10 19.68
C ALA A 312 12.59 -11.62 19.83
N SER A 313 13.36 -10.89 20.60
CA SER A 313 13.23 -9.44 20.68
C SER A 313 13.72 -8.80 19.38
N SER A 314 13.01 -7.80 18.90
CA SER A 314 13.36 -7.09 17.67
C SER A 314 13.09 -5.59 17.83
N PRO A 315 13.97 -4.72 17.30
CA PRO A 315 13.70 -3.29 17.24
C PRO A 315 12.71 -2.93 16.13
N PHE A 316 12.44 -3.85 15.21
CA PHE A 316 11.61 -3.62 14.03
C PHE A 316 10.15 -4.03 14.26
N VAL A 317 9.24 -3.45 13.47
CA VAL A 317 7.83 -3.82 13.48
C VAL A 317 7.67 -5.28 13.03
N PRO A 318 7.12 -6.17 13.86
CA PRO A 318 6.87 -7.54 13.45
C PRO A 318 5.81 -7.58 12.34
N LEU A 319 6.01 -8.44 11.36
CA LEU A 319 5.04 -8.65 10.28
C LEU A 319 4.11 -9.82 10.62
N ILE A 320 2.87 -9.70 10.19
CA ILE A 320 1.87 -10.75 10.31
C ILE A 320 1.36 -11.05 8.90
N THR A 321 1.50 -12.30 8.48
CA THR A 321 1.07 -12.73 7.15
C THR A 321 -0.42 -13.01 7.07
N PRO A 322 -1.05 -12.97 5.90
CA PRO A 322 -2.45 -13.35 5.74
C PRO A 322 -2.79 -14.78 6.14
N ASN A 323 -1.81 -15.70 6.16
CA ASN A 323 -1.98 -17.07 6.65
C ASN A 323 -1.68 -17.24 8.15
N GLY A 324 -1.45 -16.14 8.87
CA GLY A 324 -1.28 -16.13 10.32
C GLY A 324 0.12 -16.47 10.82
N ALA A 325 1.14 -16.47 9.97
CA ALA A 325 2.51 -16.53 10.46
C ALA A 325 2.97 -15.17 10.99
N VAL A 326 3.75 -15.17 12.05
CA VAL A 326 4.42 -13.99 12.59
C VAL A 326 5.88 -14.02 12.21
N VAL A 327 6.36 -12.94 11.62
CA VAL A 327 7.72 -12.80 11.13
C VAL A 327 8.41 -11.65 11.83
N VAL A 328 9.57 -11.93 12.39
CA VAL A 328 10.39 -10.98 13.16
C VAL A 328 11.80 -10.95 12.60
N ILE A 329 12.37 -9.77 12.48
CA ILE A 329 13.77 -9.59 12.13
C ILE A 329 14.59 -9.37 13.40
N ASP A 330 15.68 -10.11 13.48
CA ASP A 330 16.74 -9.92 14.47
C ASP A 330 18.03 -9.63 13.70
N ASP A 331 18.36 -8.35 13.56
CA ASP A 331 19.52 -7.79 12.82
C ASP A 331 19.73 -8.41 11.41
N TRP A 332 20.28 -9.62 11.36
CA TRP A 332 20.68 -10.34 10.15
C TRP A 332 19.71 -11.46 9.77
N VAL A 333 18.78 -11.79 10.65
CA VAL A 333 17.95 -12.99 10.52
C VAL A 333 16.48 -12.64 10.53
N LEU A 334 15.79 -13.05 9.48
CA LEU A 334 14.34 -13.04 9.40
C LEU A 334 13.83 -14.39 9.89
N ASN A 335 13.08 -14.42 10.97
CA ASN A 335 12.52 -15.61 11.56
C ASN A 335 10.99 -15.63 11.42
N SER A 336 10.43 -16.79 11.07
CA SER A 336 8.98 -16.98 10.97
C SER A 336 8.48 -18.01 11.99
N TRP A 337 7.35 -17.71 12.60
CA TRP A 337 6.65 -18.61 13.52
C TRP A 337 5.19 -18.76 13.12
N GLN A 338 4.75 -20.01 12.98
CA GLN A 338 3.33 -20.31 12.90
C GLN A 338 2.80 -20.51 14.33
N LEU A 339 1.87 -19.69 14.75
CA LEU A 339 1.38 -19.71 16.13
C LEU A 339 0.44 -20.90 16.43
N ASN A 340 -0.21 -21.44 15.39
CA ASN A 340 -1.20 -22.52 15.53
C ASN A 340 -0.65 -23.93 15.37
N GLU A 341 0.60 -24.09 14.95
CA GLU A 341 1.19 -25.39 14.62
C GLU A 341 2.35 -25.73 15.55
N PRO A 342 2.57 -27.03 15.88
CA PRO A 342 3.79 -27.45 16.57
C PRO A 342 5.02 -27.12 15.72
N ALA A 343 6.12 -26.81 16.38
CA ALA A 343 7.39 -26.48 15.73
C ALA A 343 7.81 -27.60 14.76
N GLN A 344 7.93 -27.27 13.49
CA GLN A 344 8.48 -28.16 12.46
C GLN A 344 10.01 -28.03 12.43
N GLU A 345 10.67 -28.97 11.74
CA GLU A 345 12.12 -28.96 11.58
C GLU A 345 12.60 -27.66 10.89
N LYS A 346 13.61 -27.02 11.46
CA LYS A 346 14.06 -25.67 11.08
C LYS A 346 14.72 -25.69 9.68
N GLN A 347 14.15 -24.98 8.75
CA GLN A 347 14.78 -24.70 7.45
C GLN A 347 15.59 -23.39 7.53
N LEU A 348 16.89 -23.48 7.30
CA LEU A 348 17.79 -22.32 7.21
C LEU A 348 18.06 -21.98 5.76
N THR A 349 17.74 -20.76 5.36
CA THR A 349 18.06 -20.23 4.03
C THR A 349 19.13 -19.14 4.17
N PHE A 350 20.24 -19.33 3.45
CA PHE A 350 21.34 -18.37 3.41
C PHE A 350 21.28 -17.57 2.12
N ILE A 351 21.20 -16.25 2.24
CA ILE A 351 21.31 -15.33 1.12
C ILE A 351 22.80 -15.07 0.88
N SER A 352 23.39 -15.75 -0.11
CA SER A 352 24.77 -15.52 -0.48
C SER A 352 24.91 -14.32 -1.43
N ALA A 353 26.08 -13.68 -1.39
CA ALA A 353 26.42 -12.58 -2.31
C ALA A 353 26.49 -13.01 -3.79
N SER A 354 26.40 -14.32 -4.07
CA SER A 354 26.43 -14.89 -5.43
C SER A 354 25.07 -14.92 -6.15
N VAL A 355 23.99 -14.45 -5.50
CA VAL A 355 22.70 -14.28 -6.20
C VAL A 355 22.89 -13.25 -7.32
N PRO A 356 22.51 -13.56 -8.56
CA PRO A 356 22.70 -12.65 -9.68
C PRO A 356 22.02 -11.31 -9.42
N GLU A 357 22.82 -10.25 -9.43
CA GLU A 357 22.34 -8.89 -9.38
C GLU A 357 21.58 -8.61 -10.67
N GLN A 358 20.31 -8.15 -10.56
CA GLN A 358 19.63 -7.65 -11.73
C GLN A 358 20.23 -6.29 -12.09
N PRO A 359 20.81 -6.11 -13.28
CA PRO A 359 21.43 -4.84 -13.65
C PRO A 359 20.39 -3.73 -13.64
N LEU A 360 20.80 -2.55 -13.17
CA LEU A 360 20.04 -1.32 -13.36
C LEU A 360 19.76 -1.17 -14.86
N ALA A 361 18.50 -1.06 -15.25
CA ALA A 361 18.12 -0.87 -16.63
C ALA A 361 18.77 0.42 -17.16
N LYS A 362 19.78 0.27 -18.02
CA LYS A 362 20.24 1.38 -18.86
C LYS A 362 19.16 1.65 -19.90
N ASN A 363 18.81 2.90 -20.11
CA ASN A 363 17.93 3.33 -21.20
C ASN A 363 18.44 2.77 -22.53
N THR A 364 17.89 1.66 -22.96
CA THR A 364 18.18 1.05 -24.26
C THR A 364 16.88 0.93 -25.04
N GLU A 365 17.01 1.18 -26.33
CA GLU A 365 15.93 1.12 -27.31
C GLU A 365 15.06 -0.12 -27.17
N MET A 366 13.75 0.06 -27.39
CA MET A 366 12.72 -0.95 -27.17
C MET A 366 12.99 -2.23 -28.01
N PRO A 367 13.12 -3.40 -27.39
CA PRO A 367 13.32 -4.64 -28.13
C PRO A 367 11.95 -5.20 -28.56
N PHE A 368 11.45 -4.76 -29.71
CA PHE A 368 10.39 -5.49 -30.39
C PHE A 368 11.00 -6.66 -31.16
N GLN A 369 10.68 -7.87 -30.74
CA GLN A 369 10.89 -9.05 -31.58
C GLN A 369 9.61 -9.37 -32.35
N LYS A 370 9.74 -9.64 -33.64
CA LYS A 370 8.62 -10.10 -34.48
C LYS A 370 8.67 -11.61 -34.62
N GLN A 371 7.62 -12.29 -34.21
CA GLN A 371 7.42 -13.70 -34.49
C GLN A 371 6.18 -13.85 -35.37
N ASN A 372 6.34 -14.41 -36.57
CA ASN A 372 5.28 -14.55 -37.58
C ASN A 372 4.60 -13.22 -37.98
N GLY A 373 5.35 -12.10 -38.00
CA GLY A 373 4.82 -10.79 -38.40
C GLY A 373 4.01 -10.06 -37.30
N ILE A 374 3.76 -10.69 -36.17
CA ILE A 374 3.07 -10.10 -35.03
C ILE A 374 4.10 -9.53 -34.06
N PRO A 375 3.98 -8.28 -33.60
CA PRO A 375 4.85 -7.72 -32.59
C PRO A 375 4.77 -8.57 -31.30
N PHE A 376 5.89 -9.09 -30.86
CA PHE A 376 6.00 -9.89 -29.65
C PHE A 376 6.78 -9.09 -28.61
N PHE A 377 6.14 -8.82 -27.48
CA PHE A 377 6.77 -8.15 -26.36
C PHE A 377 7.21 -9.17 -25.30
N ILE A 378 8.50 -9.20 -25.02
CA ILE A 378 9.04 -9.94 -23.89
C ILE A 378 9.14 -8.96 -22.72
N PRO A 379 8.40 -9.16 -21.61
CA PRO A 379 8.58 -8.38 -20.41
C PRO A 379 10.04 -8.53 -19.94
N ASN A 380 10.80 -7.50 -20.10
CA ASN A 380 12.12 -7.39 -19.51
C ASN A 380 12.07 -6.26 -18.47
N ASN A 381 13.19 -5.98 -17.83
CA ASN A 381 13.32 -4.94 -16.79
C ASN A 381 12.97 -3.49 -17.27
N ASN A 382 12.22 -3.35 -18.36
CA ASN A 382 12.00 -2.09 -19.07
C ASN A 382 10.52 -1.80 -19.40
N THR A 383 9.55 -2.49 -18.77
CA THR A 383 8.10 -2.29 -19.04
C THR A 383 7.70 -0.84 -18.77
N GLU A 384 8.24 -0.20 -17.74
CA GLU A 384 7.96 1.21 -17.43
C GLU A 384 8.48 2.15 -18.51
N ALA A 385 9.71 1.97 -18.98
CA ALA A 385 10.26 2.78 -20.07
C ALA A 385 9.46 2.60 -21.37
N LEU A 386 8.96 1.39 -21.62
CA LEU A 386 8.06 1.11 -22.73
C LEU A 386 6.74 1.87 -22.58
N LEU A 387 6.10 1.78 -21.41
CA LEU A 387 4.86 2.51 -21.14
C LEU A 387 5.07 4.03 -21.22
N ASP A 388 6.21 4.56 -20.76
CA ASP A 388 6.56 5.98 -20.91
C ASP A 388 6.76 6.36 -22.38
N GLY A 389 7.37 5.48 -23.17
CA GLY A 389 7.53 5.64 -24.62
C GLY A 389 6.20 5.68 -25.35
N ILE A 390 5.29 4.76 -25.03
CA ILE A 390 3.93 4.72 -25.58
C ILE A 390 3.15 5.96 -25.18
N GLU A 391 3.18 6.37 -23.90
CA GLU A 391 2.51 7.59 -23.41
C GLU A 391 2.96 8.83 -24.17
N LYS A 392 4.28 8.97 -24.37
CA LYS A 392 4.85 10.08 -25.16
C LYS A 392 4.36 10.03 -26.60
N ALA A 393 4.33 8.86 -27.19
CA ALA A 393 3.92 8.69 -28.56
C ALA A 393 2.41 8.98 -28.72
N VAL A 394 1.54 8.50 -27.84
CA VAL A 394 0.10 8.81 -27.81
C VAL A 394 -0.14 10.30 -27.65
N SER A 395 0.60 10.97 -26.77
CA SER A 395 0.49 12.44 -26.59
C SER A 395 0.90 13.24 -27.84
N GLN A 396 1.66 12.63 -28.75
CA GLN A 396 2.07 13.21 -30.03
C GLN A 396 1.12 12.91 -31.19
N GLY A 397 0.03 12.19 -30.95
CA GLY A 397 -0.99 11.91 -31.95
C GLY A 397 -0.63 10.76 -32.89
N ILE A 398 -0.37 9.59 -32.34
CA ILE A 398 -0.13 8.35 -33.11
C ILE A 398 -1.39 7.92 -33.85
N THR A 399 -1.19 7.46 -35.09
CA THR A 399 -2.26 6.88 -35.91
C THR A 399 -1.77 5.68 -36.73
N GLY A 400 -2.70 4.81 -37.15
CA GLY A 400 -2.45 3.74 -38.10
C GLY A 400 -1.69 2.54 -37.55
N ALA A 401 -0.73 2.01 -38.33
CA ALA A 401 -0.03 0.77 -37.97
C ALA A 401 0.70 0.80 -36.61
N LYS A 402 1.25 1.95 -36.21
CA LYS A 402 1.90 2.12 -34.91
C LYS A 402 0.91 2.12 -33.74
N GLU A 403 -0.29 2.69 -33.96
CA GLU A 403 -1.36 2.63 -32.95
C GLU A 403 -1.76 1.18 -32.66
N ALA A 404 -1.99 0.39 -33.72
CA ALA A 404 -2.35 -1.03 -33.59
C ALA A 404 -1.23 -1.84 -32.89
N GLU A 405 0.04 -1.54 -33.19
CA GLU A 405 1.19 -2.18 -32.54
C GLU A 405 1.23 -1.88 -31.04
N TYR A 406 1.09 -0.61 -30.65
CA TYR A 406 1.09 -0.21 -29.25
C TYR A 406 -0.16 -0.70 -28.51
N ALA A 407 -1.31 -0.66 -29.14
CA ALA A 407 -2.54 -1.21 -28.56
C ALA A 407 -2.41 -2.71 -28.27
N HIS A 408 -1.79 -3.47 -29.16
CA HIS A 408 -1.55 -4.90 -28.94
C HIS A 408 -0.62 -5.15 -27.73
N VAL A 409 0.45 -4.35 -27.60
CA VAL A 409 1.36 -4.40 -26.44
C VAL A 409 0.63 -4.08 -25.14
N LEU A 410 -0.17 -3.00 -25.12
CA LEU A 410 -0.95 -2.59 -23.96
C LEU A 410 -2.00 -3.64 -23.56
N GLN A 411 -2.68 -4.27 -24.54
CA GLN A 411 -3.60 -5.38 -24.29
C GLN A 411 -2.86 -6.58 -23.68
N THR A 412 -1.66 -6.88 -24.16
CA THR A 412 -0.82 -7.96 -23.62
C THR A 412 -0.45 -7.68 -22.14
N ILE A 413 0.00 -6.45 -21.83
CA ILE A 413 0.31 -6.05 -20.46
C ILE A 413 -0.93 -6.12 -19.57
N LEU A 414 -2.07 -5.61 -20.05
CA LEU A 414 -3.32 -5.57 -19.29
C LEU A 414 -3.83 -6.98 -18.95
N THR A 415 -3.76 -7.94 -19.89
CA THR A 415 -4.42 -9.25 -19.74
C THR A 415 -3.56 -10.31 -19.06
N ASN A 416 -2.22 -10.16 -19.04
CA ASN A 416 -1.32 -11.15 -18.44
C ASN A 416 -1.17 -10.96 -16.92
N SER A 417 -2.15 -11.50 -16.20
CA SER A 417 -2.16 -11.52 -14.72
C SER A 417 -1.56 -12.79 -14.12
N GLN A 418 -1.27 -13.81 -14.96
CA GLN A 418 -0.77 -15.11 -14.51
C GLN A 418 0.39 -15.57 -15.40
N ARG A 419 1.35 -16.28 -14.80
CA ARG A 419 2.41 -16.93 -15.55
C ARG A 419 1.83 -18.00 -16.48
N SER A 420 2.27 -18.00 -17.72
CA SER A 420 1.97 -19.05 -18.68
C SER A 420 3.25 -19.57 -19.33
N ALA A 421 3.18 -20.71 -20.05
CA ALA A 421 4.32 -21.22 -20.80
C ALA A 421 4.84 -20.22 -21.85
N TYR A 422 3.96 -19.36 -22.36
CA TYR A 422 4.29 -18.31 -23.33
C TYR A 422 4.75 -16.99 -22.69
N TYR A 423 4.29 -16.73 -21.45
CA TYR A 423 4.65 -15.53 -20.67
C TYR A 423 5.05 -15.94 -19.26
N PRO A 424 6.35 -16.23 -19.04
CA PRO A 424 6.84 -16.64 -17.72
C PRO A 424 6.82 -15.50 -16.69
N TYR A 425 6.50 -14.27 -17.12
CA TYR A 425 6.45 -13.08 -16.29
C TYR A 425 4.99 -12.61 -16.10
N THR A 426 4.69 -12.06 -14.94
CA THR A 426 3.42 -11.39 -14.65
C THR A 426 3.64 -9.89 -14.59
N PHE A 427 2.71 -9.12 -15.12
CA PHE A 427 2.74 -7.68 -14.96
C PHE A 427 2.11 -7.27 -13.64
N THR A 428 2.69 -6.25 -12.99
CA THR A 428 2.18 -5.69 -11.76
C THR A 428 0.81 -5.04 -11.96
N ILE A 429 0.03 -4.89 -10.90
CA ILE A 429 -1.23 -4.14 -10.95
C ILE A 429 -1.01 -2.71 -11.47
N TYR A 430 0.11 -2.09 -11.13
CA TYR A 430 0.48 -0.77 -11.60
C TYR A 430 0.70 -0.71 -13.11
N GLU A 431 1.53 -1.61 -13.67
CA GLU A 431 1.77 -1.68 -15.12
C GLU A 431 0.48 -1.95 -15.89
N ARG A 432 -0.35 -2.86 -15.39
CA ARG A 432 -1.65 -3.19 -15.96
C ARG A 432 -2.63 -2.01 -15.88
N SER A 433 -2.62 -1.26 -14.78
CA SER A 433 -3.42 -0.05 -14.61
C SER A 433 -3.01 1.05 -15.61
N ARG A 434 -1.70 1.27 -15.78
CA ARG A 434 -1.19 2.19 -16.82
C ARG A 434 -1.56 1.76 -18.23
N ALA A 435 -1.43 0.46 -18.51
CA ALA A 435 -1.80 -0.08 -19.82
C ALA A 435 -3.30 0.13 -20.12
N ALA A 436 -4.17 -0.03 -19.11
CA ALA A 436 -5.59 0.25 -19.26
C ALA A 436 -5.85 1.73 -19.59
N GLU A 437 -5.23 2.67 -18.85
CA GLU A 437 -5.39 4.11 -19.08
C GLU A 437 -4.87 4.53 -20.46
N LEU A 438 -3.71 4.01 -20.89
CA LEU A 438 -3.16 4.29 -22.22
C LEU A 438 -4.02 3.72 -23.36
N LEU A 439 -4.63 2.53 -23.17
CA LEU A 439 -5.61 2.00 -24.12
C LEU A 439 -6.83 2.92 -24.28
N GLY A 440 -7.28 3.53 -23.18
CA GLY A 440 -8.37 4.51 -23.22
C GLY A 440 -8.04 5.75 -24.07
N GLN A 441 -6.78 6.19 -24.06
CA GLN A 441 -6.32 7.38 -24.80
C GLN A 441 -6.34 7.23 -26.32
N PHE A 442 -6.50 6.02 -26.85
CA PHE A 442 -6.75 5.82 -28.28
C PHE A 442 -8.20 6.13 -28.68
N GLU A 443 -9.10 6.38 -27.73
CA GLU A 443 -10.50 6.77 -27.93
C GLU A 443 -11.30 5.81 -28.85
N SER A 444 -10.83 4.56 -29.01
CA SER A 444 -11.42 3.58 -29.89
C SER A 444 -12.31 2.58 -29.16
N LEU A 445 -13.52 2.36 -29.67
CA LEU A 445 -14.45 1.32 -29.19
C LEU A 445 -13.89 -0.11 -29.32
N GLU A 446 -12.91 -0.32 -30.17
CA GLU A 446 -12.26 -1.62 -30.36
C GLU A 446 -11.63 -2.17 -29.08
N TYR A 447 -11.14 -1.28 -28.20
CA TYR A 447 -10.47 -1.69 -26.97
C TYR A 447 -11.40 -1.88 -25.77
N ARG A 448 -12.65 -1.46 -25.89
CA ARG A 448 -13.66 -1.62 -24.84
C ARG A 448 -13.88 -3.08 -24.40
N PRO A 449 -14.01 -4.08 -25.31
CA PRO A 449 -14.24 -5.46 -24.90
C PRO A 449 -13.14 -6.03 -24.01
N VAL A 450 -11.87 -5.74 -24.30
CA VAL A 450 -10.74 -6.23 -23.48
C VAL A 450 -10.72 -5.56 -22.11
N LEU A 451 -10.99 -4.26 -22.01
CA LEU A 451 -11.12 -3.54 -20.74
C LEU A 451 -12.22 -4.14 -19.86
N LEU A 452 -13.41 -4.36 -20.43
CA LEU A 452 -14.53 -4.97 -19.72
C LEU A 452 -14.29 -6.42 -19.33
N ALA A 453 -13.62 -7.20 -20.19
CA ALA A 453 -13.27 -8.59 -19.88
C ALA A 453 -12.28 -8.66 -18.73
N GLU A 454 -11.30 -7.78 -18.69
CA GLU A 454 -10.30 -7.76 -17.63
C GLU A 454 -10.88 -7.26 -16.30
N ALA A 455 -11.77 -6.28 -16.33
CA ALA A 455 -12.51 -5.82 -15.15
C ALA A 455 -13.36 -6.94 -14.51
N ARG A 456 -13.88 -7.87 -15.30
CA ARG A 456 -14.65 -9.04 -14.81
C ARG A 456 -13.75 -10.06 -14.08
N LYS A 457 -12.47 -10.15 -14.44
CA LYS A 457 -11.53 -11.11 -13.84
C LYS A 457 -10.93 -10.59 -12.56
N ASN A 458 -10.73 -9.29 -12.44
CA ASN A 458 -9.94 -8.67 -11.37
C ASN A 458 -10.75 -7.61 -10.62
N ALA A 459 -10.74 -7.69 -9.29
CA ALA A 459 -11.44 -6.75 -8.41
C ALA A 459 -10.48 -5.77 -7.69
N HIS A 460 -9.20 -5.68 -8.12
CA HIS A 460 -8.26 -4.76 -7.47
C HIS A 460 -8.67 -3.30 -7.73
N PRO A 461 -8.86 -2.46 -6.67
CA PRO A 461 -9.44 -1.12 -6.80
C PRO A 461 -8.69 -0.20 -7.78
N MET A 462 -7.36 -0.23 -7.77
CA MET A 462 -6.53 0.58 -8.68
C MET A 462 -6.77 0.21 -10.14
N LEU A 463 -6.72 -1.09 -10.48
CA LEU A 463 -6.95 -1.55 -11.85
C LEU A 463 -8.40 -1.28 -12.29
N ALA A 464 -9.36 -1.48 -11.39
CA ALA A 464 -10.76 -1.16 -11.62
C ALA A 464 -10.94 0.33 -11.93
N ALA A 465 -10.34 1.22 -11.15
CA ALA A 465 -10.39 2.67 -11.37
C ALA A 465 -9.77 3.08 -12.71
N SER A 466 -8.60 2.51 -13.06
CA SER A 466 -7.95 2.78 -14.35
C SER A 466 -8.76 2.30 -15.55
N ILE A 467 -9.38 1.11 -15.44
CA ILE A 467 -10.30 0.62 -16.48
C ILE A 467 -11.53 1.53 -16.60
N ILE A 468 -12.09 1.98 -15.49
CA ILE A 468 -13.24 2.91 -15.49
C ILE A 468 -12.86 4.24 -16.17
N ARG A 469 -11.69 4.81 -15.85
CA ARG A 469 -11.19 6.04 -16.50
C ARG A 469 -11.01 5.84 -18.00
N ALA A 470 -10.42 4.71 -18.41
CA ALA A 470 -10.23 4.38 -19.82
C ALA A 470 -11.57 4.30 -20.58
N LEU A 471 -12.58 3.65 -19.99
CA LEU A 471 -13.94 3.61 -20.54
C LEU A 471 -14.58 5.00 -20.63
N GLY A 472 -14.28 5.88 -19.68
CA GLY A 472 -14.72 7.28 -19.69
C GLY A 472 -14.07 8.11 -20.79
N VAL A 473 -12.77 7.91 -21.06
CA VAL A 473 -12.03 8.60 -22.13
C VAL A 473 -12.52 8.16 -23.50
N ILE A 474 -12.82 6.85 -23.71
CA ILE A 474 -13.43 6.36 -24.93
C ILE A 474 -14.78 7.06 -25.19
N ALA A 475 -15.50 7.44 -24.15
CA ALA A 475 -16.76 8.22 -24.12
C ALA A 475 -17.88 7.74 -25.03
N SER A 476 -17.59 7.17 -26.19
CA SER A 476 -18.57 6.59 -27.11
C SER A 476 -19.13 5.27 -26.57
N ASP A 477 -20.43 5.19 -26.33
CA ASP A 477 -21.10 4.03 -25.74
C ASP A 477 -22.50 3.80 -26.31
N PRO A 478 -22.61 3.61 -27.65
CA PRO A 478 -23.90 3.55 -28.34
C PRO A 478 -24.79 2.40 -27.86
N ASP A 479 -24.20 1.33 -27.36
CA ASP A 479 -24.87 0.15 -26.81
C ASP A 479 -24.93 0.12 -25.28
N ARG A 480 -24.45 1.16 -24.60
CA ARG A 480 -24.40 1.34 -23.15
C ARG A 480 -23.59 0.29 -22.38
N GLN A 481 -22.73 -0.45 -23.06
CA GLN A 481 -21.92 -1.49 -22.42
C GLN A 481 -20.87 -0.94 -21.47
N SER A 482 -20.30 0.24 -21.75
CA SER A 482 -19.38 0.92 -20.83
C SER A 482 -20.09 1.31 -19.53
N ILE A 483 -21.26 1.93 -19.62
CA ILE A 483 -22.06 2.34 -18.43
C ILE A 483 -22.42 1.12 -17.59
N ILE A 484 -22.94 0.06 -18.22
CA ILE A 484 -23.31 -1.19 -17.55
C ILE A 484 -22.06 -1.84 -16.92
N GLY A 485 -20.96 -1.88 -17.65
CA GLY A 485 -19.70 -2.43 -17.17
C GLY A 485 -19.15 -1.68 -15.95
N ILE A 486 -19.15 -0.35 -15.97
CA ILE A 486 -18.73 0.49 -14.83
C ILE A 486 -19.62 0.21 -13.62
N GLN A 487 -20.93 0.11 -13.78
CA GLN A 487 -21.85 -0.21 -12.68
C GLN A 487 -21.55 -1.60 -12.07
N HIS A 488 -21.27 -2.61 -12.91
CA HIS A 488 -20.88 -3.94 -12.44
C HIS A 488 -19.53 -3.92 -11.69
N ILE A 489 -18.55 -3.14 -12.16
CA ILE A 489 -17.26 -2.97 -11.48
C ILE A 489 -17.50 -2.37 -10.09
N LEU A 490 -18.30 -1.33 -9.98
CA LEU A 490 -18.63 -0.69 -8.70
C LEU A 490 -19.33 -1.64 -7.73
N GLN A 491 -20.27 -2.46 -8.21
CA GLN A 491 -20.93 -3.47 -7.39
C GLN A 491 -19.95 -4.49 -6.82
N ARG A 492 -18.95 -4.91 -7.61
CA ARG A 492 -17.93 -5.87 -7.18
C ARG A 492 -16.89 -5.27 -6.23
N CYS A 493 -16.48 -4.03 -6.45
CA CYS A 493 -15.55 -3.33 -5.57
C CYS A 493 -16.20 -2.95 -4.24
N GLY A 494 -17.54 -2.85 -4.19
CA GLY A 494 -18.28 -2.40 -3.02
C GLY A 494 -18.24 -0.89 -2.83
N THR A 495 -19.16 -0.38 -2.03
CA THR A 495 -19.35 1.07 -1.82
C THR A 495 -18.25 1.73 -0.99
N LEU A 496 -17.45 0.94 -0.26
CA LEU A 496 -16.35 1.44 0.57
C LEU A 496 -15.06 1.71 -0.23
N GLN A 497 -14.95 1.17 -1.45
CA GLN A 497 -13.82 1.43 -2.34
C GLN A 497 -14.02 2.79 -3.04
N THR A 498 -13.40 3.83 -2.52
CA THR A 498 -13.65 5.21 -2.98
C THR A 498 -13.02 5.50 -4.35
N GLU A 499 -11.87 4.93 -4.67
CA GLU A 499 -11.15 5.23 -5.91
C GLU A 499 -11.93 4.81 -7.17
N PRO A 500 -12.48 3.58 -7.30
CA PRO A 500 -13.35 3.23 -8.43
C PRO A 500 -14.60 4.13 -8.51
N ALA A 501 -15.15 4.56 -7.37
CA ALA A 501 -16.32 5.44 -7.35
C ALA A 501 -16.00 6.86 -7.85
N TYR A 502 -14.84 7.41 -7.49
CA TYR A 502 -14.36 8.69 -8.06
C TYR A 502 -14.13 8.56 -9.56
N ALA A 503 -13.44 7.50 -10.01
CA ALA A 503 -13.22 7.23 -11.43
C ALA A 503 -14.55 7.12 -12.20
N ALA A 504 -15.57 6.49 -11.59
CA ALA A 504 -16.90 6.39 -12.19
C ALA A 504 -17.61 7.75 -12.30
N CYS A 505 -17.47 8.64 -11.31
CA CYS A 505 -17.98 10.01 -11.42
C CYS A 505 -17.34 10.75 -12.60
N GLU A 506 -16.04 10.58 -12.82
CA GLU A 506 -15.33 11.18 -13.95
C GLU A 506 -15.79 10.56 -15.27
N ALA A 507 -15.79 9.22 -15.37
CA ALA A 507 -16.17 8.52 -16.58
C ALA A 507 -17.61 8.82 -17.02
N PHE A 508 -18.57 8.78 -16.10
CA PHE A 508 -19.97 9.14 -16.42
C PHE A 508 -20.11 10.61 -16.82
N THR A 509 -19.25 11.50 -16.29
CA THR A 509 -19.23 12.90 -16.69
C THR A 509 -18.78 13.05 -18.14
N GLU A 510 -17.70 12.37 -18.53
CA GLU A 510 -17.18 12.42 -19.89
C GLU A 510 -18.17 11.75 -20.89
N ILE A 511 -18.72 10.58 -20.55
CA ILE A 511 -19.75 9.93 -21.36
C ILE A 511 -21.01 10.83 -21.51
N ALA A 512 -21.39 11.56 -20.45
CA ALA A 512 -22.54 12.46 -20.52
C ALA A 512 -22.30 13.70 -21.39
N LYS A 513 -21.05 14.17 -21.48
CA LYS A 513 -20.68 15.34 -22.30
C LYS A 513 -20.56 15.01 -23.78
N TYR A 514 -19.95 13.86 -24.09
CA TYR A 514 -19.53 13.53 -25.45
C TYR A 514 -20.34 12.40 -26.09
N GLY A 515 -21.19 11.69 -25.32
CA GLY A 515 -22.07 10.65 -25.83
C GLY A 515 -23.31 11.22 -26.55
N ASP A 516 -23.96 10.37 -27.33
CA ASP A 516 -25.27 10.71 -27.91
C ASP A 516 -26.32 10.98 -26.80
N LYS A 517 -27.48 11.58 -27.20
CA LYS A 517 -28.53 12.00 -26.24
C LYS A 517 -29.03 10.85 -25.34
N GLN A 518 -29.08 9.62 -25.84
CA GLN A 518 -29.57 8.47 -25.06
C GLN A 518 -28.48 7.99 -24.08
N THR A 519 -27.26 7.91 -24.55
CA THR A 519 -26.09 7.54 -23.74
C THR A 519 -25.82 8.60 -22.66
N ALA A 520 -25.87 9.89 -23.02
CA ALA A 520 -25.74 10.99 -22.08
C ALA A 520 -26.80 10.92 -20.96
N SER A 521 -28.07 10.64 -21.31
CA SER A 521 -29.14 10.45 -20.33
C SER A 521 -28.93 9.24 -19.42
N ALA A 522 -28.37 8.15 -19.95
CA ALA A 522 -28.02 6.97 -19.14
C ALA A 522 -26.86 7.23 -18.18
N ALA A 523 -25.80 7.90 -18.66
CA ALA A 523 -24.65 8.30 -17.83
C ALA A 523 -25.07 9.26 -16.72
N MET A 524 -25.95 10.24 -17.01
CA MET A 524 -26.51 11.12 -15.99
C MET A 524 -27.28 10.36 -14.91
N ARG A 525 -28.13 9.38 -15.30
CA ARG A 525 -28.82 8.53 -14.31
C ARG A 525 -27.85 7.75 -13.43
N ALA A 526 -26.78 7.20 -14.01
CA ALA A 526 -25.74 6.50 -13.27
C ALA A 526 -25.03 7.44 -12.29
N LEU A 527 -24.74 8.68 -12.71
CA LEU A 527 -24.11 9.69 -11.87
C LEU A 527 -25.04 10.12 -10.72
N PHE A 528 -26.35 10.24 -10.96
CA PHE A 528 -27.34 10.44 -9.87
C PHE A 528 -27.36 9.25 -8.90
N GLY A 529 -27.18 8.02 -9.38
CA GLY A 529 -27.03 6.85 -8.52
C GLY A 529 -25.85 6.97 -7.55
N LEU A 530 -24.69 7.49 -8.00
CA LEU A 530 -23.53 7.77 -7.13
C LEU A 530 -23.78 8.89 -6.13
N ALA A 531 -24.69 9.80 -6.43
CA ALA A 531 -25.12 10.87 -5.50
C ALA A 531 -26.14 10.41 -4.44
N SER A 532 -26.59 9.15 -4.49
CA SER A 532 -27.57 8.57 -3.56
C SER A 532 -26.94 8.14 -2.24
N ASN A 533 -27.78 7.79 -1.27
CA ASN A 533 -27.35 7.43 0.09
C ASN A 533 -26.58 6.10 0.23
N THR A 534 -26.43 5.35 -0.85
CA THR A 534 -25.68 4.09 -0.87
C THR A 534 -24.16 4.28 -0.87
N PHE A 535 -23.69 5.46 -1.23
CA PHE A 535 -22.26 5.79 -1.28
C PHE A 535 -21.84 6.73 -0.13
N PRO A 536 -20.55 6.71 0.27
CA PRO A 536 -19.99 7.64 1.25
C PRO A 536 -20.22 9.11 0.87
N GLU A 537 -20.31 10.01 1.86
CA GLU A 537 -20.64 11.43 1.63
C GLU A 537 -19.67 12.15 0.68
N ASN A 538 -18.40 11.84 0.77
CA ASN A 538 -17.38 12.40 -0.13
C ASN A 538 -17.67 12.06 -1.61
N ILE A 539 -18.09 10.82 -1.92
CA ILE A 539 -18.48 10.39 -3.26
C ILE A 539 -19.76 11.09 -3.69
N ARG A 540 -20.77 11.12 -2.81
CA ARG A 540 -22.05 11.82 -3.09
C ARG A 540 -21.85 13.29 -3.41
N ARG A 541 -20.98 13.98 -2.65
CA ARG A 541 -20.63 15.39 -2.89
C ARG A 541 -19.93 15.57 -4.23
N TYR A 542 -18.94 14.72 -4.52
CA TYR A 542 -18.22 14.77 -5.78
C TYR A 542 -19.14 14.50 -6.98
N ALA A 543 -20.01 13.51 -6.90
CA ALA A 543 -21.02 13.23 -7.93
C ALA A 543 -21.94 14.44 -8.17
N ARG A 544 -22.44 15.08 -7.10
CA ARG A 544 -23.26 16.31 -7.21
C ARG A 544 -22.49 17.46 -7.86
N GLN A 545 -21.21 17.62 -7.56
CA GLN A 545 -20.34 18.62 -8.21
C GLN A 545 -20.21 18.35 -9.70
N LYS A 546 -20.00 17.10 -10.09
CA LYS A 546 -19.92 16.67 -11.50
C LYS A 546 -21.25 16.88 -12.24
N ILE A 547 -22.38 16.54 -11.62
CA ILE A 547 -23.72 16.82 -12.17
C ILE A 547 -23.87 18.33 -12.47
N LYS A 548 -23.52 19.19 -11.52
CA LYS A 548 -23.59 20.66 -11.72
C LYS A 548 -22.70 21.14 -12.87
N SER A 549 -21.56 20.49 -13.13
CA SER A 549 -20.65 20.87 -14.22
C SER A 549 -21.15 20.50 -15.62
N ILE A 550 -22.11 19.55 -15.72
CA ILE A 550 -22.72 19.13 -16.99
C ILE A 550 -23.96 19.99 -17.30
N VAL A 551 -24.71 20.38 -16.26
CA VAL A 551 -25.99 21.11 -16.41
C VAL A 551 -25.77 22.61 -16.66
N LYS A 552 -24.57 23.13 -16.40
CA LYS A 552 -24.20 24.50 -16.76
C LYS A 552 -23.89 24.61 -18.26
#